data_b90c46f7b9b3cf45952959cca51e2111
#
_entry.id   b90c46f7b9b3cf45952959cca51e2111
#
_cell.length_a   1.000
_cell.length_b   1.000
_cell.length_c   1.000
_cell.angle_alpha   90.00
_cell.angle_beta   90.00
_cell.angle_gamma   90.00
#
_symmetry.space_group_name_H-M   'P 1'
#
loop_
_entity.id
_entity.type
_entity.pdbx_description
1 polymer ?
#
loop_
_entity_poly.entity_id
_entity_poly.type
_entity_poly.pdbx_seq_one_letter_code
_entity_poly.pdbx_strand_id
1 'polypeptide(L)'
;MILKEATNVQEVGKIIETDPVRRHIVPALRIKNGARVFYYGEPDELIAAICMHTSRIIPDSEEQLLTEYHWGGANKGGNKAIFYSVWSHQKGMGRQILNTALAQLVLENKHERYITLSPKTEMAKKFHTSNGAKLIHESLWAYNFEYFIRHGNEDE
;
A
#
# COMPACT_ATOMS: atom_id res chain seq x y z
N MET A 1 6.43 -13.86 11.73
CA MET A 1 5.46 -12.74 11.90
C MET A 1 4.15 -13.09 11.25
N ILE A 2 3.06 -12.85 11.94
CA ILE A 2 1.73 -13.11 11.42
C ILE A 2 1.17 -11.81 10.84
N LEU A 3 0.80 -11.85 9.56
CA LEU A 3 0.15 -10.72 8.91
C LEU A 3 -1.30 -10.64 9.38
N LYS A 4 -1.69 -9.47 9.86
CA LYS A 4 -3.06 -9.19 10.30
C LYS A 4 -3.67 -8.12 9.41
N GLU A 5 -4.98 -8.10 9.34
CA GLU A 5 -5.70 -7.06 8.61
C GLU A 5 -6.61 -6.31 9.58
N ALA A 6 -6.57 -4.98 9.54
CA ALA A 6 -7.43 -4.15 10.37
C ALA A 6 -8.88 -4.24 9.90
N THR A 7 -9.81 -4.32 10.85
CA THR A 7 -11.23 -4.53 10.55
C THR A 7 -12.14 -3.37 10.94
N ASN A 8 -11.64 -2.41 11.72
CA ASN A 8 -12.48 -1.30 12.18
C ASN A 8 -11.67 -0.02 12.34
N VAL A 9 -12.39 1.10 12.44
CA VAL A 9 -11.80 2.45 12.49
C VAL A 9 -10.94 2.66 13.73
N GLN A 10 -11.32 2.09 14.88
CA GLN A 10 -10.56 2.23 16.11
C GLN A 10 -9.21 1.55 16.00
N GLU A 11 -9.18 0.36 15.44
CA GLU A 11 -7.94 -0.39 15.21
C GLU A 11 -7.02 0.39 14.26
N VAL A 12 -7.56 0.86 13.14
CA VAL A 12 -6.80 1.67 12.18
C VAL A 12 -6.27 2.94 12.82
N GLY A 13 -7.10 3.60 13.65
CA GLY A 13 -6.69 4.83 14.33
C GLY A 13 -5.42 4.65 15.17
N LYS A 14 -5.31 3.53 15.87
CA LYS A 14 -4.11 3.21 16.66
C LYS A 14 -2.92 2.91 15.76
N ILE A 15 -3.13 2.13 14.70
CA ILE A 15 -2.06 1.75 13.79
C ILE A 15 -1.42 2.97 13.13
N ILE A 16 -2.22 3.90 12.64
CA ILE A 16 -1.72 5.04 11.85
C ILE A 16 -1.14 6.17 12.68
N GLU A 17 -1.22 6.12 14.02
CA GLU A 17 -0.60 7.13 14.87
C GLU A 17 0.88 7.30 14.56
N THR A 18 1.55 6.26 14.10
CA THR A 18 2.98 6.29 13.81
C THR A 18 3.29 6.31 12.31
N ASP A 19 2.29 6.51 11.45
CA ASP A 19 2.54 6.62 10.01
C ASP A 19 3.34 7.89 9.72
N PRO A 20 4.59 7.77 9.26
CA PRO A 20 5.41 8.94 8.98
C PRO A 20 5.15 9.55 7.61
N VAL A 21 4.38 8.87 6.76
CA VAL A 21 4.20 9.23 5.36
C VAL A 21 2.91 10.01 5.14
N ARG A 22 1.78 9.48 5.65
CA ARG A 22 0.46 10.04 5.34
C ARG A 22 -0.45 10.06 6.56
N ARG A 23 0.08 10.54 7.68
CA ARG A 23 -0.65 10.58 8.95
C ARG A 23 -2.00 11.28 8.84
N HIS A 24 -2.13 12.24 7.95
CA HIS A 24 -3.33 13.04 7.80
C HIS A 24 -4.49 12.32 7.11
N ILE A 25 -4.26 11.17 6.49
CA ILE A 25 -5.35 10.38 5.92
C ILE A 25 -6.07 9.68 7.06
N VAL A 26 -7.34 10.07 7.29
CA VAL A 26 -8.12 9.61 8.44
C VAL A 26 -8.44 8.11 8.36
N PRO A 27 -8.68 7.45 9.52
CA PRO A 27 -8.88 5.99 9.55
C PRO A 27 -9.98 5.48 8.65
N ALA A 28 -11.12 6.18 8.57
CA ALA A 28 -12.25 5.73 7.75
C ALA A 28 -11.90 5.61 6.27
N LEU A 29 -10.98 6.43 5.78
CA LEU A 29 -10.56 6.39 4.37
C LEU A 29 -9.59 5.24 4.09
N ARG A 30 -9.12 4.54 5.11
CA ARG A 30 -8.11 3.50 4.97
C ARG A 30 -8.65 2.08 4.93
N ILE A 31 -9.95 1.88 5.23
CA ILE A 31 -10.52 0.53 5.30
C ILE A 31 -11.86 0.35 4.58
N LYS A 32 -12.29 1.32 3.77
CA LYS A 32 -13.54 1.23 3.03
C LYS A 32 -13.32 1.28 1.52
N ASN A 33 -14.27 0.71 0.77
CA ASN A 33 -14.29 0.81 -0.69
C ASN A 33 -13.03 0.31 -1.39
N GLY A 34 -12.47 -0.81 -0.90
CA GLY A 34 -11.28 -1.41 -1.49
C GLY A 34 -9.98 -0.94 -0.85
N ALA A 35 -10.06 -0.13 0.22
CA ALA A 35 -8.90 0.25 1.02
C ALA A 35 -8.69 -0.75 2.14
N ARG A 36 -7.44 -1.14 2.38
CA ARG A 36 -7.07 -2.16 3.36
C ARG A 36 -5.78 -1.77 4.08
N VAL A 37 -5.71 -2.15 5.36
CA VAL A 37 -4.52 -1.94 6.19
C VAL A 37 -4.07 -3.30 6.73
N PHE A 38 -2.83 -3.66 6.44
CA PHE A 38 -2.20 -4.86 6.99
C PHE A 38 -1.12 -4.46 7.98
N TYR A 39 -0.88 -5.29 9.00
CA TYR A 39 0.12 -4.96 10.01
C TYR A 39 0.68 -6.20 10.69
N TYR A 40 1.84 -6.00 11.32
CA TYR A 40 2.49 -6.95 12.24
C TYR A 40 2.49 -6.34 13.63
N GLY A 41 2.34 -7.18 14.64
CA GLY A 41 2.32 -6.74 16.04
C GLY A 41 0.90 -6.51 16.52
N GLU A 42 0.74 -5.51 17.38
CA GLU A 42 -0.55 -5.09 17.90
C GLU A 42 -0.80 -3.65 17.50
N PRO A 43 -2.07 -3.20 17.42
CA PRO A 43 -2.35 -1.81 17.02
C PRO A 43 -1.62 -0.76 17.84
N ASP A 44 -1.45 -0.99 19.14
CA ASP A 44 -0.75 -0.08 20.07
C ASP A 44 0.71 -0.46 20.30
N GLU A 45 1.16 -1.58 19.78
CA GLU A 45 2.56 -2.01 19.80
C GLU A 45 2.95 -2.47 18.40
N LEU A 46 2.90 -1.56 17.46
CA LEU A 46 3.07 -1.87 16.04
C LEU A 46 4.52 -2.23 15.72
N ILE A 47 4.69 -3.27 14.92
CA ILE A 47 6.00 -3.63 14.36
C ILE A 47 6.15 -3.04 12.97
N ALA A 48 5.15 -3.20 12.12
CA ALA A 48 5.14 -2.66 10.77
C ALA A 48 3.72 -2.60 10.25
N ALA A 49 3.47 -1.72 9.28
CA ALA A 49 2.16 -1.61 8.64
C ALA A 49 2.30 -1.22 7.18
N ILE A 50 1.29 -1.58 6.40
CA ILE A 50 1.19 -1.19 5.00
C ILE A 50 -0.28 -0.92 4.67
N CYS A 51 -0.53 0.18 3.96
CA CYS A 51 -1.86 0.58 3.54
C CYS A 51 -1.96 0.50 2.02
N MET A 52 -3.06 -0.02 1.53
CA MET A 52 -3.31 -0.11 0.10
C MET A 52 -4.74 0.28 -0.24
N HIS A 53 -4.95 0.65 -1.49
CA HIS A 53 -6.25 1.01 -2.00
C HIS A 53 -6.41 0.40 -3.39
N THR A 54 -7.60 -0.11 -3.68
CA THR A 54 -7.93 -0.58 -5.03
C THR A 54 -8.27 0.63 -5.89
N SER A 55 -7.75 0.70 -7.12
CA SER A 55 -7.95 1.84 -8.00
C SER A 55 -8.07 1.40 -9.44
N ARG A 56 -8.83 2.17 -10.22
CA ARG A 56 -8.90 2.00 -11.67
C ARG A 56 -7.82 2.78 -12.40
N ILE A 57 -7.21 3.74 -11.73
CA ILE A 57 -6.18 4.60 -12.31
C ILE A 57 -4.86 4.42 -11.54
N ILE A 58 -3.77 4.90 -12.11
CA ILE A 58 -2.51 5.05 -11.40
C ILE A 58 -2.49 6.47 -10.87
N PRO A 59 -2.69 6.68 -9.54
CA PRO A 59 -2.73 8.03 -8.99
C PRO A 59 -1.33 8.65 -9.02
N ASP A 60 -1.24 9.91 -9.45
CA ASP A 60 0.02 10.64 -9.46
C ASP A 60 0.19 11.55 -8.23
N SER A 61 -0.80 11.56 -7.36
CA SER A 61 -0.82 12.38 -6.15
C SER A 61 -1.77 11.78 -5.12
N GLU A 62 -1.61 12.21 -3.88
CA GLU A 62 -2.53 11.85 -2.81
C GLU A 62 -3.93 12.36 -3.09
N GLU A 63 -4.03 13.58 -3.62
CA GLU A 63 -5.32 14.18 -4.00
C GLU A 63 -6.06 13.29 -5.00
N GLN A 64 -5.35 12.78 -6.00
CA GLN A 64 -5.95 11.92 -7.01
C GLN A 64 -6.41 10.58 -6.41
N LEU A 65 -5.62 10.02 -5.48
CA LEU A 65 -6.01 8.81 -4.76
C LEU A 65 -7.28 9.02 -3.95
N LEU A 66 -7.37 10.12 -3.20
CA LEU A 66 -8.51 10.43 -2.37
C LEU A 66 -9.75 10.80 -3.17
N THR A 67 -9.58 11.45 -4.31
CA THR A 67 -10.68 11.76 -5.23
C THR A 67 -11.33 10.48 -5.74
N GLU A 68 -10.53 9.50 -6.12
CA GLU A 68 -11.00 8.19 -6.54
C GLU A 68 -11.85 7.54 -5.43
N TYR A 69 -11.43 7.67 -4.17
CA TYR A 69 -12.19 7.17 -3.03
C TYR A 69 -13.52 7.90 -2.86
N HIS A 70 -13.51 9.25 -2.91
CA HIS A 70 -14.69 10.06 -2.64
C HIS A 70 -15.81 9.91 -3.67
N TRP A 71 -15.47 9.54 -4.88
CA TRP A 71 -16.47 9.34 -5.92
C TRP A 71 -17.16 7.98 -5.79
N GLY A 72 -17.20 7.44 -4.57
CA GLY A 72 -17.99 6.27 -4.20
C GLY A 72 -17.68 5.04 -5.01
N GLY A 73 -18.41 4.81 -6.05
CA GLY A 73 -18.18 3.67 -6.92
C GLY A 73 -16.99 3.80 -7.86
N ALA A 74 -16.16 4.82 -7.74
CA ALA A 74 -15.03 5.03 -8.65
C ALA A 74 -14.04 3.87 -8.64
N ASN A 75 -13.87 3.23 -7.48
CA ASN A 75 -12.99 2.06 -7.36
C ASN A 75 -13.64 0.77 -7.77
N LYS A 76 -14.94 0.79 -8.03
CA LYS A 76 -15.67 -0.40 -8.41
C LYS A 76 -15.16 -0.88 -9.76
N GLY A 77 -14.68 -2.11 -9.80
CA GLY A 77 -14.03 -2.65 -11.00
C GLY A 77 -12.56 -2.26 -11.13
N GLY A 78 -11.97 -1.65 -10.11
CA GLY A 78 -10.54 -1.35 -10.09
C GLY A 78 -9.71 -2.61 -10.13
N ASN A 79 -8.62 -2.58 -10.90
CA ASN A 79 -7.74 -3.72 -11.09
C ASN A 79 -6.31 -3.45 -10.61
N LYS A 80 -6.06 -2.31 -9.98
CA LYS A 80 -4.75 -1.95 -9.48
C LYS A 80 -4.77 -1.87 -7.97
N ALA A 81 -3.80 -2.49 -7.33
CA ALA A 81 -3.56 -2.32 -5.89
C ALA A 81 -2.53 -1.21 -5.74
N ILE A 82 -2.90 -0.15 -5.04
CA ILE A 82 -2.03 1.01 -4.82
C ILE A 82 -1.56 1.01 -3.38
N PHE A 83 -0.27 0.77 -3.17
CA PHE A 83 0.34 0.87 -1.85
C PHE A 83 0.76 2.32 -1.63
N TYR A 84 0.19 2.98 -0.61
CA TYR A 84 0.45 4.41 -0.42
C TYR A 84 1.17 4.75 0.89
N SER A 85 1.25 3.80 1.84
CA SER A 85 2.05 3.97 3.05
C SER A 85 2.62 2.64 3.47
N VAL A 86 3.91 2.61 3.79
CA VAL A 86 4.57 1.47 4.41
C VAL A 86 5.58 2.01 5.41
N TRP A 87 5.56 1.48 6.64
CA TRP A 87 6.51 1.90 7.67
C TRP A 87 6.74 0.78 8.68
N SER A 88 7.84 0.89 9.42
CA SER A 88 8.16 -0.10 10.43
C SER A 88 8.93 0.52 11.59
N HIS A 89 8.85 -0.16 12.73
CA HIS A 89 9.59 0.20 13.95
C HIS A 89 10.75 -0.76 14.21
N GLN A 90 10.94 -1.74 13.32
CA GLN A 90 12.04 -2.69 13.41
C GLN A 90 12.69 -2.82 12.03
N LYS A 91 14.02 -2.84 12.03
CA LYS A 91 14.80 -2.93 10.80
C LYS A 91 14.40 -4.15 9.99
N GLY A 92 14.18 -3.96 8.70
CA GLY A 92 13.83 -5.03 7.76
C GLY A 92 12.36 -5.40 7.72
N MET A 93 11.56 -4.93 8.68
CA MET A 93 10.14 -5.31 8.74
C MET A 93 9.28 -4.60 7.72
N GLY A 94 9.68 -3.41 7.26
CA GLY A 94 8.99 -2.73 6.15
C GLY A 94 9.04 -3.55 4.87
N ARG A 95 10.22 -4.07 4.55
CA ARG A 95 10.41 -4.93 3.38
C ARG A 95 9.62 -6.24 3.55
N GLN A 96 9.69 -6.83 4.73
CA GLN A 96 8.99 -8.09 4.98
C GLN A 96 7.48 -7.94 4.86
N ILE A 97 6.90 -6.88 5.45
CA ILE A 97 5.46 -6.70 5.39
C ILE A 97 4.99 -6.39 3.97
N LEU A 98 5.77 -5.61 3.21
CA LEU A 98 5.45 -5.35 1.81
C LEU A 98 5.38 -6.66 1.03
N ASN A 99 6.40 -7.51 1.17
CA ASN A 99 6.44 -8.78 0.45
C ASN A 99 5.34 -9.74 0.87
N THR A 100 5.02 -9.78 2.17
CA THR A 100 3.95 -10.66 2.68
C THR A 100 2.57 -10.18 2.24
N ALA A 101 2.32 -8.87 2.32
CA ALA A 101 1.05 -8.30 1.86
C ALA A 101 0.88 -8.50 0.36
N LEU A 102 1.95 -8.29 -0.42
CA LEU A 102 1.93 -8.50 -1.86
C LEU A 102 1.59 -9.96 -2.19
N ALA A 103 2.23 -10.91 -1.50
CA ALA A 103 1.95 -12.33 -1.70
C ALA A 103 0.49 -12.66 -1.39
N GLN A 104 -0.06 -12.07 -0.31
CA GLN A 104 -1.46 -12.25 0.06
C GLN A 104 -2.40 -11.75 -1.03
N LEU A 105 -2.14 -10.57 -1.56
CA LEU A 105 -2.97 -9.97 -2.62
C LEU A 105 -2.88 -10.78 -3.92
N VAL A 106 -1.71 -11.30 -4.24
CA VAL A 106 -1.52 -12.16 -5.41
C VAL A 106 -2.34 -13.45 -5.27
N LEU A 107 -2.32 -14.05 -4.09
CA LEU A 107 -3.11 -15.26 -3.82
C LEU A 107 -4.62 -15.01 -3.94
N GLU A 108 -5.07 -13.83 -3.54
CA GLU A 108 -6.49 -13.47 -3.67
C GLU A 108 -6.91 -13.26 -5.13
N ASN A 109 -5.96 -12.95 -5.99
CA ASN A 109 -6.16 -12.80 -7.43
C ASN A 109 -7.26 -11.79 -7.82
N LYS A 110 -7.32 -10.68 -7.09
CA LYS A 110 -8.31 -9.62 -7.33
C LYS A 110 -7.75 -8.42 -8.09
N HIS A 111 -6.43 -8.38 -8.26
CA HIS A 111 -5.75 -7.26 -8.90
C HIS A 111 -4.83 -7.75 -10.02
N GLU A 112 -4.66 -6.93 -11.04
CA GLU A 112 -3.78 -7.23 -12.16
C GLU A 112 -2.41 -6.55 -12.02
N ARG A 113 -2.38 -5.41 -11.30
CA ARG A 113 -1.16 -4.61 -11.15
C ARG A 113 -0.99 -4.19 -9.70
N TYR A 114 0.27 -4.08 -9.28
CA TYR A 114 0.65 -3.73 -7.90
C TYR A 114 1.61 -2.56 -7.98
N ILE A 115 1.12 -1.36 -7.64
CA ILE A 115 1.80 -0.09 -7.87
C ILE A 115 1.84 0.70 -6.58
N THR A 116 2.86 1.53 -6.39
CA THR A 116 2.95 2.39 -5.23
C THR A 116 2.54 3.82 -5.57
N LEU A 117 2.11 4.56 -4.56
CA LEU A 117 2.10 6.01 -4.56
C LEU A 117 3.06 6.44 -3.47
N SER A 118 4.28 6.78 -3.86
CA SER A 118 5.39 6.99 -2.93
C SER A 118 5.79 8.45 -2.87
N PRO A 119 6.22 8.96 -1.70
CA PRO A 119 6.73 10.32 -1.62
C PRO A 119 8.01 10.47 -2.45
N LYS A 120 8.25 11.68 -2.96
CA LYS A 120 9.43 11.96 -3.79
C LYS A 120 10.67 12.16 -2.92
N THR A 121 11.13 11.08 -2.30
CA THR A 121 12.33 11.06 -1.48
C THR A 121 13.30 10.01 -1.98
N GLU A 122 14.58 10.22 -1.74
CA GLU A 122 15.60 9.22 -2.05
C GLU A 122 15.39 7.95 -1.24
N MET A 123 14.92 8.09 -0.01
CA MET A 123 14.64 6.94 0.86
C MET A 123 13.57 6.03 0.24
N ALA A 124 12.46 6.60 -0.21
CA ALA A 124 11.38 5.82 -0.82
C ALA A 124 11.86 5.17 -2.13
N LYS A 125 12.59 5.92 -2.95
CA LYS A 125 13.13 5.40 -4.21
C LYS A 125 14.06 4.22 -3.96
N LYS A 126 14.99 4.37 -3.04
CA LYS A 126 15.93 3.31 -2.69
C LYS A 126 15.22 2.08 -2.14
N PHE A 127 14.24 2.30 -1.25
CA PHE A 127 13.48 1.22 -0.65
C PHE A 127 12.79 0.36 -1.72
N HIS A 128 12.02 0.99 -2.59
CA HIS A 128 11.25 0.24 -3.59
C HIS A 128 12.12 -0.38 -4.67
N THR A 129 13.14 0.35 -5.17
CA THR A 129 14.01 -0.20 -6.21
C THR A 129 14.86 -1.36 -5.68
N SER A 130 15.36 -1.24 -4.44
CA SER A 130 16.13 -2.34 -3.83
C SER A 130 15.25 -3.55 -3.53
N ASN A 131 13.94 -3.35 -3.41
CA ASN A 131 12.98 -4.44 -3.19
C ASN A 131 12.44 -5.01 -4.51
N GLY A 132 12.98 -4.61 -5.64
CA GLY A 132 12.68 -5.19 -6.95
C GLY A 132 11.65 -4.46 -7.79
N ALA A 133 11.11 -3.34 -7.31
CA ALA A 133 10.14 -2.56 -8.09
C ALA A 133 10.83 -1.70 -9.14
N LYS A 134 10.08 -1.33 -10.16
CA LYS A 134 10.56 -0.43 -11.21
C LYS A 134 9.80 0.89 -11.16
N LEU A 135 10.51 2.00 -11.32
CA LEU A 135 9.90 3.31 -11.46
C LEU A 135 9.17 3.37 -12.81
N ILE A 136 7.86 3.54 -12.78
CA ILE A 136 7.05 3.58 -14.00
C ILE A 136 6.53 4.99 -14.31
N HIS A 137 6.45 5.85 -13.31
CA HIS A 137 5.92 7.20 -13.49
C HIS A 137 6.43 8.11 -12.37
N GLU A 138 6.64 9.37 -12.70
CA GLU A 138 7.05 10.39 -11.76
C GLU A 138 6.26 11.66 -12.05
N SER A 139 5.62 12.22 -11.02
CA SER A 139 4.93 13.49 -11.09
C SER A 139 5.69 14.53 -10.26
N LEU A 140 5.13 15.73 -10.13
CA LEU A 140 5.68 16.75 -9.24
C LEU A 140 5.57 16.32 -7.77
N TRP A 141 4.64 15.42 -7.45
CA TRP A 141 4.29 15.11 -6.06
C TRP A 141 4.67 13.71 -5.62
N ALA A 142 4.88 12.79 -6.56
CA ALA A 142 5.05 11.39 -6.19
C ALA A 142 5.85 10.59 -7.22
N TYR A 143 6.37 9.45 -6.75
CA TYR A 143 6.86 8.38 -7.60
C TYR A 143 5.82 7.26 -7.61
N ASN A 144 5.65 6.61 -8.77
CA ASN A 144 4.94 5.35 -8.87
C ASN A 144 5.92 4.25 -9.22
N PHE A 145 6.06 3.27 -8.33
CA PHE A 145 6.86 2.07 -8.57
C PHE A 145 5.93 0.90 -8.81
N GLU A 146 6.29 0.00 -9.70
CA GLU A 146 5.48 -1.19 -9.96
C GLU A 146 6.25 -2.44 -9.59
N TYR A 147 5.56 -3.34 -8.86
CA TYR A 147 6.02 -4.67 -8.54
C TYR A 147 5.44 -5.62 -9.56
N PHE A 148 6.29 -6.19 -10.40
CA PHE A 148 5.86 -7.12 -11.45
C PHE A 148 5.86 -8.54 -10.89
N ILE A 149 4.71 -9.20 -10.98
CA ILE A 149 4.51 -10.51 -10.39
C ILE A 149 4.72 -11.58 -11.45
N ARG A 150 5.55 -12.56 -11.11
CA ARG A 150 5.71 -13.75 -11.90
C ARG A 150 4.72 -14.80 -11.44
N HIS A 151 3.93 -15.29 -12.38
CA HIS A 151 3.05 -16.42 -12.12
C HIS A 151 3.84 -17.69 -12.38
N GLY A 152 3.72 -18.68 -11.48
CA GLY A 152 4.62 -19.79 -11.31
C GLY A 152 5.15 -20.52 -12.53
N ASN A 153 4.40 -20.67 -13.60
CA ASN A 153 4.81 -21.47 -14.77
C ASN A 153 5.11 -20.65 -16.02
N GLU A 154 5.13 -19.34 -15.92
CA GLU A 154 5.27 -18.48 -17.10
C GLU A 154 6.67 -18.47 -17.69
N ASP A 155 7.66 -18.90 -16.92
CA ASP A 155 9.05 -18.88 -17.32
C ASP A 155 9.56 -20.22 -17.86
N GLU A 156 8.69 -21.19 -17.95
CA GLU A 156 9.09 -22.52 -18.40
C GLU A 156 8.95 -22.75 -19.92
#